data_195c3aa847618e2d846601d5b8e4a6e7
#
_entry.id   195c3aa847618e2d846601d5b8e4a6e7
#
_cell.length_a   1.000
_cell.length_b   1.000
_cell.length_c   1.000
_cell.angle_alpha   90.00
_cell.angle_beta   90.00
_cell.angle_gamma   90.00
#
_symmetry.space_group_name_H-M   'P 1'
#
loop_
_entity.id
_entity.type
_entity.pdbx_description
1 polymer ?
#
loop_
_entity_poly.entity_id
_entity_poly.type
_entity_poly.pdbx_seq_one_letter_code
_entity_poly.pdbx_strand_id
1 'polypeptide(L)'
;SFGSFCCNGLVNAVREPHPHLFAVKKVYQYIKSRLTDNENLTVMVKNWYDFTDLENYTLHWNVTADNGNILAQGEVITACAPHETVEIVLGKVKLPRDVKEAYLNLSWTPNQASAFVDTNCEVAYDQFVLLANSKYEAKIDLPSGTKLERDGYTWFNDKVSATVSPETGALISYKYRGEEWLSQPVELSLYRPLTENDKKDKHGGMLWKKAGLDKISQKVTSIKPSKNGFTVDVSVLNAKDNEIGTGSFVY
;
A
#
# COMPACT_ATOMS: atom_id res chain seq x y z
N SER A 1 9.37 21.11 25.90
CA SER A 1 9.42 20.80 24.47
C SER A 1 10.19 21.88 23.72
N PHE A 2 11.02 21.48 22.79
CA PHE A 2 11.74 22.41 21.91
C PHE A 2 10.94 22.61 20.62
N GLY A 3 9.79 23.29 20.69
CA GLY A 3 8.92 23.50 19.54
C GLY A 3 8.44 22.18 18.93
N SER A 4 8.85 21.87 17.69
CA SER A 4 8.49 20.65 17.00
C SER A 4 9.26 19.37 17.43
N PHE A 5 10.23 19.49 18.38
CA PHE A 5 10.90 18.33 18.98
C PHE A 5 10.09 17.80 20.15
N CYS A 6 9.00 17.16 19.87
CA CYS A 6 8.18 16.45 20.85
C CYS A 6 7.70 15.13 20.27
N CYS A 7 7.42 14.16 21.14
CA CYS A 7 6.93 12.83 20.76
C CYS A 7 7.82 12.07 19.77
N ASN A 8 9.14 12.26 19.85
CA ASN A 8 10.10 11.64 18.94
C ASN A 8 10.54 10.23 19.39
N GLY A 9 10.06 9.75 20.53
CA GLY A 9 10.36 8.41 21.04
C GLY A 9 9.71 7.31 20.19
N LEU A 10 10.22 6.08 20.33
CA LEU A 10 9.64 4.88 19.71
C LEU A 10 8.26 4.53 20.30
N VAL A 11 7.97 5.04 21.48
CA VAL A 11 6.69 4.90 22.19
C VAL A 11 6.21 6.27 22.64
N ASN A 12 4.90 6.41 22.80
CA ASN A 12 4.28 7.61 23.37
C ASN A 12 4.36 7.64 24.92
N ALA A 13 3.80 8.68 25.53
CA ALA A 13 3.84 8.87 26.98
C ALA A 13 3.06 7.79 27.77
N VAL A 14 2.11 7.12 27.16
CA VAL A 14 1.34 6.00 27.75
C VAL A 14 1.90 4.63 27.35
N ARG A 15 3.12 4.61 26.75
CA ARG A 15 3.87 3.42 26.32
C ARG A 15 3.27 2.66 25.15
N GLU A 16 2.41 3.28 24.37
CA GLU A 16 1.93 2.70 23.11
C GLU A 16 2.97 2.88 22.01
N PRO A 17 3.16 1.87 21.15
CA PRO A 17 4.12 1.94 20.05
C PRO A 17 3.77 3.02 19.04
N HIS A 18 4.75 3.81 18.65
CA HIS A 18 4.66 4.61 17.45
C HIS A 18 4.91 3.74 16.20
N PRO A 19 4.38 4.10 15.00
CA PRO A 19 4.53 3.29 13.78
C PRO A 19 5.99 2.96 13.45
N HIS A 20 6.92 3.86 13.72
CA HIS A 20 8.35 3.62 13.45
C HIS A 20 9.01 2.60 14.38
N LEU A 21 8.39 2.21 15.52
CA LEU A 21 8.88 1.10 16.33
C LEU A 21 8.89 -0.21 15.54
N PHE A 22 7.87 -0.44 14.71
CA PHE A 22 7.79 -1.65 13.88
C PHE A 22 8.87 -1.67 12.81
N ALA A 23 9.25 -0.52 12.25
CA ALA A 23 10.39 -0.42 11.34
C ALA A 23 11.72 -0.75 12.07
N VAL A 24 11.89 -0.27 13.31
CA VAL A 24 13.06 -0.62 14.14
C VAL A 24 13.09 -2.12 14.43
N LYS A 25 11.95 -2.71 14.83
CA LYS A 25 11.83 -4.17 15.03
C LYS A 25 12.30 -4.94 13.79
N LYS A 26 11.84 -4.53 12.60
CA LYS A 26 12.23 -5.17 11.34
C LYS A 26 13.72 -5.04 11.02
N VAL A 27 14.30 -3.87 11.21
CA VAL A 27 15.72 -3.63 10.90
C VAL A 27 16.64 -4.40 11.87
N TYR A 28 16.27 -4.46 13.15
CA TYR A 28 17.08 -5.05 14.22
C TYR A 28 16.80 -6.54 14.48
N GLN A 29 15.91 -7.19 13.70
CA GLN A 29 15.72 -8.63 13.84
C GLN A 29 17.03 -9.39 13.60
N TYR A 30 17.31 -10.38 14.44
CA TYR A 30 18.53 -11.20 14.39
C TYR A 30 18.43 -12.42 13.46
N ILE A 31 17.23 -12.80 13.06
CA ILE A 31 16.98 -13.84 12.08
C ILE A 31 16.62 -13.16 10.76
N LYS A 32 17.40 -13.40 9.71
CA LYS A 32 17.19 -12.78 8.39
C LYS A 32 17.09 -13.87 7.34
N SER A 33 16.05 -13.77 6.52
CA SER A 33 15.77 -14.76 5.49
C SER A 33 15.94 -14.18 4.09
N ARG A 34 16.25 -15.04 3.13
CA ARG A 34 16.29 -14.75 1.71
C ARG A 34 15.72 -15.92 0.93
N LEU A 35 14.70 -15.69 0.12
CA LEU A 35 14.16 -16.71 -0.79
C LEU A 35 15.17 -16.95 -1.92
N THR A 36 15.55 -18.22 -2.12
CA THR A 36 16.53 -18.64 -3.13
C THR A 36 15.94 -19.47 -4.26
N ASP A 37 14.83 -20.17 -3.98
CA ASP A 37 14.10 -20.95 -4.97
C ASP A 37 12.58 -20.80 -4.72
N ASN A 38 11.89 -20.22 -5.71
CA ASN A 38 10.44 -20.01 -5.66
C ASN A 38 9.65 -21.30 -5.90
N GLU A 39 10.22 -22.28 -6.61
CA GLU A 39 9.52 -23.51 -6.97
C GLU A 39 9.42 -24.47 -5.78
N ASN A 40 10.53 -24.61 -5.05
CA ASN A 40 10.60 -25.47 -3.87
C ASN A 40 10.42 -24.70 -2.56
N LEU A 41 10.16 -23.40 -2.62
CA LEU A 41 10.12 -22.47 -1.48
C LEU A 41 11.34 -22.67 -0.58
N THR A 42 12.53 -22.58 -1.18
CA THR A 42 13.78 -22.71 -0.44
C THR A 42 14.22 -21.35 0.09
N VAL A 43 14.45 -21.26 1.38
CA VAL A 43 14.91 -20.05 2.05
C VAL A 43 16.27 -20.27 2.71
N MET A 44 17.18 -19.34 2.47
CA MET A 44 18.44 -19.24 3.22
C MET A 44 18.19 -18.37 4.45
N VAL A 45 18.44 -18.92 5.62
CA VAL A 45 18.24 -18.24 6.90
C VAL A 45 19.58 -18.00 7.56
N LYS A 46 19.90 -16.75 7.87
CA LYS A 46 21.08 -16.32 8.59
C LYS A 46 20.74 -16.05 10.05
N ASN A 47 21.44 -16.73 10.96
CA ASN A 47 21.42 -16.46 12.39
C ASN A 47 22.41 -15.36 12.74
N TRP A 48 21.93 -14.21 13.21
CA TRP A 48 22.74 -13.08 13.68
C TRP A 48 22.87 -13.02 15.21
N TYR A 49 22.29 -13.98 15.93
CA TYR A 49 22.53 -14.06 17.37
C TYR A 49 23.97 -14.42 17.66
N ASP A 50 24.48 -13.95 18.80
CA ASP A 50 25.85 -14.23 19.24
C ASP A 50 25.94 -15.53 20.08
N PHE A 51 24.85 -15.91 20.77
CA PHE A 51 24.88 -17.00 21.75
C PHE A 51 23.67 -17.95 21.64
N THR A 52 22.75 -17.72 20.70
CA THR A 52 21.48 -18.47 20.63
C THR A 52 21.37 -19.22 19.31
N ASP A 53 21.18 -20.55 19.38
CA ASP A 53 20.87 -21.38 18.22
C ASP A 53 19.41 -21.22 17.80
N LEU A 54 19.13 -21.36 16.49
CA LEU A 54 17.76 -21.23 15.97
C LEU A 54 16.87 -22.42 16.33
N GLU A 55 17.37 -23.54 16.83
CA GLU A 55 16.55 -24.63 17.39
C GLU A 55 15.67 -24.16 18.57
N ASN A 56 15.98 -23.02 19.20
CA ASN A 56 15.19 -22.40 20.25
C ASN A 56 13.96 -21.62 19.73
N TYR A 57 13.78 -21.57 18.41
CA TYR A 57 12.70 -20.87 17.76
C TYR A 57 11.95 -21.78 16.79
N THR A 58 10.67 -21.51 16.61
CA THR A 58 9.84 -22.10 15.55
C THR A 58 9.66 -21.10 14.43
N LEU A 59 9.98 -21.55 13.19
CA LEU A 59 9.57 -20.87 11.98
C LEU A 59 8.14 -21.29 11.63
N HIS A 60 7.20 -20.37 11.69
CA HIS A 60 5.88 -20.52 11.09
C HIS A 60 5.92 -19.91 9.68
N TRP A 61 5.40 -20.60 8.71
CA TRP A 61 5.32 -20.10 7.35
C TRP A 61 3.95 -20.33 6.75
N ASN A 62 3.54 -19.44 5.86
CA ASN A 62 2.36 -19.62 5.04
C ASN A 62 2.53 -18.97 3.67
N VAL A 63 1.75 -19.46 2.71
CA VAL A 63 1.59 -18.84 1.39
C VAL A 63 0.18 -18.25 1.33
N THR A 64 0.08 -16.96 1.12
CA THR A 64 -1.19 -16.23 0.99
C THR A 64 -1.42 -15.78 -0.44
N ALA A 65 -2.67 -15.82 -0.89
CA ALA A 65 -3.11 -15.25 -2.16
C ALA A 65 -3.58 -13.79 -2.01
N ASP A 66 -3.81 -13.11 -3.14
CA ASP A 66 -4.31 -11.73 -3.24
C ASP A 66 -5.65 -11.49 -2.52
N ASN A 67 -6.47 -12.51 -2.38
CA ASN A 67 -7.74 -12.46 -1.64
C ASN A 67 -7.61 -12.75 -0.13
N GLY A 68 -6.37 -12.93 0.37
CA GLY A 68 -6.08 -13.25 1.77
C GLY A 68 -6.21 -14.73 2.13
N ASN A 69 -6.59 -15.61 1.21
CA ASN A 69 -6.67 -17.04 1.48
C ASN A 69 -5.28 -17.67 1.68
N ILE A 70 -5.16 -18.54 2.67
CA ILE A 70 -3.96 -19.34 2.90
C ILE A 70 -3.99 -20.54 1.97
N LEU A 71 -2.99 -20.64 1.08
CA LEU A 71 -2.83 -21.72 0.10
C LEU A 71 -2.05 -22.91 0.67
N ALA A 72 -1.10 -22.63 1.55
CA ALA A 72 -0.29 -23.61 2.27
C ALA A 72 0.26 -22.99 3.53
N GLN A 73 0.58 -23.80 4.51
CA GLN A 73 1.24 -23.38 5.76
C GLN A 73 1.96 -24.53 6.42
N GLY A 74 2.87 -24.22 7.31
CA GLY A 74 3.58 -25.20 8.10
C GLY A 74 4.49 -24.58 9.15
N GLU A 75 5.17 -25.45 9.88
CA GLU A 75 6.13 -25.08 10.92
C GLU A 75 7.43 -25.86 10.73
N VAL A 76 8.55 -25.24 11.07
CA VAL A 76 9.88 -25.86 11.01
C VAL A 76 10.67 -25.43 12.24
N ILE A 77 11.33 -26.40 12.88
CA ILE A 77 12.39 -26.17 13.85
C ILE A 77 13.68 -26.67 13.22
N THR A 78 14.72 -25.85 13.20
CA THR A 78 16.00 -26.20 12.62
C THR A 78 17.15 -25.66 13.47
N ALA A 79 18.21 -26.43 13.60
CA ALA A 79 19.43 -25.95 14.21
C ALA A 79 20.16 -25.02 13.23
N CYS A 80 20.64 -23.91 13.75
CA CYS A 80 21.54 -22.99 13.05
C CYS A 80 22.34 -22.24 14.12
N ALA A 81 23.59 -22.58 14.27
CA ALA A 81 24.45 -21.99 15.27
C ALA A 81 24.63 -20.48 15.07
N PRO A 82 25.03 -19.73 16.11
CA PRO A 82 25.34 -18.33 16.01
C PRO A 82 26.24 -18.00 14.81
N HIS A 83 25.89 -16.95 14.08
CA HIS A 83 26.58 -16.48 12.87
C HIS A 83 26.60 -17.46 11.67
N GLU A 84 25.98 -18.62 11.79
CA GLU A 84 25.86 -19.57 10.67
C GLU A 84 24.65 -19.28 9.76
N THR A 85 24.57 -19.99 8.68
CA THR A 85 23.47 -19.91 7.70
C THR A 85 22.97 -21.32 7.40
N VAL A 86 21.67 -21.50 7.38
CA VAL A 86 21.02 -22.79 7.07
C VAL A 86 20.08 -22.61 5.88
N GLU A 87 19.98 -23.65 5.07
CA GLU A 87 18.99 -23.75 4.01
C GLU A 87 17.76 -24.51 4.52
N ILE A 88 16.59 -23.98 4.32
CA ILE A 88 15.31 -24.60 4.69
C ILE A 88 14.47 -24.74 3.44
N VAL A 89 14.07 -25.98 3.11
CA VAL A 89 13.16 -26.28 2.02
C VAL A 89 11.76 -26.48 2.59
N LEU A 90 10.85 -25.55 2.29
CA LEU A 90 9.47 -25.56 2.79
C LEU A 90 8.56 -26.45 1.94
N GLY A 91 8.97 -26.75 0.70
CA GLY A 91 8.25 -27.61 -0.22
C GLY A 91 7.57 -26.88 -1.36
N LYS A 92 6.92 -27.65 -2.24
CA LYS A 92 6.23 -27.10 -3.42
C LYS A 92 4.80 -26.69 -3.07
N VAL A 93 4.41 -25.50 -3.49
CA VAL A 93 3.03 -25.03 -3.38
C VAL A 93 2.46 -24.80 -4.78
N LYS A 94 1.35 -25.48 -5.07
CA LYS A 94 0.63 -25.28 -6.33
C LYS A 94 -0.27 -24.05 -6.22
N LEU A 95 0.07 -23.01 -6.96
CA LEU A 95 -0.76 -21.81 -7.04
C LEU A 95 -1.97 -22.07 -7.96
N PRO A 96 -3.21 -21.80 -7.54
CA PRO A 96 -4.40 -21.85 -8.39
C PRO A 96 -4.27 -20.86 -9.57
N ARG A 97 -4.90 -21.17 -10.70
CA ARG A 97 -4.80 -20.36 -11.93
C ARG A 97 -5.46 -19.00 -11.83
N ASP A 98 -6.42 -18.84 -10.94
CA ASP A 98 -7.16 -17.62 -10.67
C ASP A 98 -6.46 -16.68 -9.68
N VAL A 99 -5.43 -17.16 -8.99
CA VAL A 99 -4.59 -16.36 -8.10
C VAL A 99 -3.69 -15.44 -8.94
N LYS A 100 -3.75 -14.15 -8.68
CA LYS A 100 -2.99 -13.11 -9.39
C LYS A 100 -1.71 -12.72 -8.67
N GLU A 101 -1.73 -12.78 -7.35
CA GLU A 101 -0.59 -12.49 -6.49
C GLU A 101 -0.49 -13.54 -5.38
N ALA A 102 0.72 -13.93 -5.05
CA ALA A 102 0.98 -14.85 -3.95
C ALA A 102 2.24 -14.43 -3.19
N TYR A 103 2.19 -14.59 -1.89
CA TYR A 103 3.26 -14.17 -0.98
C TYR A 103 3.61 -15.31 -0.02
N LEU A 104 4.91 -15.58 0.13
CA LEU A 104 5.44 -16.40 1.22
C LEU A 104 5.68 -15.51 2.42
N ASN A 105 5.04 -15.79 3.53
CA ASN A 105 5.24 -15.14 4.81
C ASN A 105 5.99 -16.06 5.75
N LEU A 106 6.98 -15.54 6.44
CA LEU A 106 7.77 -16.21 7.46
C LEU A 106 7.63 -15.46 8.78
N SER A 107 7.43 -16.16 9.88
CA SER A 107 7.33 -15.62 11.23
C SER A 107 8.05 -16.53 12.22
N TRP A 108 8.91 -15.97 13.05
CA TRP A 108 9.69 -16.72 14.03
C TRP A 108 9.24 -16.38 15.44
N THR A 109 8.92 -17.40 16.23
CA THR A 109 8.55 -17.26 17.63
C THR A 109 9.44 -18.15 18.52
N PRO A 110 9.75 -17.73 19.77
CA PRO A 110 10.54 -18.55 20.67
C PRO A 110 9.75 -19.76 21.16
N ASN A 111 10.43 -20.91 21.33
CA ASN A 111 9.85 -22.13 21.85
C ASN A 111 9.58 -22.06 23.36
N GLN A 112 10.31 -21.20 24.06
CA GLN A 112 10.15 -21.02 25.50
C GLN A 112 10.08 -19.52 25.85
N ALA A 113 9.22 -19.18 26.80
CA ALA A 113 9.15 -17.83 27.31
C ALA A 113 10.40 -17.46 28.11
N SER A 114 10.80 -16.22 28.03
CA SER A 114 11.84 -15.62 28.85
C SER A 114 11.25 -14.55 29.76
N ALA A 115 12.10 -13.88 30.58
CA ALA A 115 11.65 -12.77 31.42
C ALA A 115 11.09 -11.57 30.63
N PHE A 116 11.40 -11.47 29.33
CA PHE A 116 11.05 -10.31 28.48
C PHE A 116 10.30 -10.65 27.20
N VAL A 117 10.22 -11.94 26.83
CA VAL A 117 9.64 -12.37 25.56
C VAL A 117 8.78 -13.64 25.78
N ASP A 118 7.52 -13.57 25.40
CA ASP A 118 6.59 -14.69 25.43
C ASP A 118 6.75 -15.59 24.18
N THR A 119 6.25 -16.83 24.27
CA THR A 119 6.30 -17.83 23.18
C THR A 119 5.49 -17.40 21.94
N ASN A 120 4.50 -16.55 22.09
CA ASN A 120 3.70 -15.99 20.99
C ASN A 120 4.28 -14.68 20.42
N CYS A 121 5.42 -14.22 20.94
CA CYS A 121 6.05 -13.00 20.45
C CYS A 121 6.81 -13.28 19.15
N GLU A 122 6.39 -12.67 18.05
CA GLU A 122 7.14 -12.68 16.81
C GLU A 122 8.45 -11.90 16.96
N VAL A 123 9.59 -12.58 16.88
CA VAL A 123 10.93 -11.96 17.02
C VAL A 123 11.55 -11.58 15.68
N ALA A 124 11.13 -12.24 14.59
CA ALA A 124 11.54 -11.90 13.24
C ALA A 124 10.45 -12.30 12.25
N TYR A 125 10.37 -11.59 11.13
CA TYR A 125 9.45 -11.90 10.05
C TYR A 125 10.02 -11.47 8.70
N ASP A 126 9.63 -12.18 7.64
CA ASP A 126 9.94 -11.83 6.25
C ASP A 126 8.73 -12.15 5.35
N GLN A 127 8.61 -11.40 4.26
CA GLN A 127 7.64 -11.67 3.21
C GLN A 127 8.33 -11.64 1.85
N PHE A 128 8.02 -12.62 1.02
CA PHE A 128 8.56 -12.74 -0.33
C PHE A 128 7.43 -12.86 -1.35
N VAL A 129 7.58 -12.17 -2.45
CA VAL A 129 6.65 -12.26 -3.58
C VAL A 129 6.95 -13.55 -4.35
N LEU A 130 5.98 -14.46 -4.42
CA LEU A 130 6.05 -15.70 -5.23
C LEU A 130 5.47 -15.48 -6.62
N LEU A 131 4.38 -14.76 -6.70
CA LEU A 131 3.70 -14.38 -7.93
C LEU A 131 3.29 -12.91 -7.82
N ALA A 132 3.74 -12.09 -8.76
CA ALA A 132 3.29 -10.71 -8.89
C ALA A 132 2.57 -10.52 -10.22
N ASN A 133 1.40 -9.95 -10.19
CA ASN A 133 0.74 -9.49 -11.39
C ASN A 133 1.29 -8.12 -11.79
N SER A 134 2.31 -8.12 -12.67
CA SER A 134 2.94 -6.89 -13.17
C SER A 134 2.03 -6.04 -14.08
N LYS A 135 0.84 -6.52 -14.39
CA LYS A 135 -0.16 -5.87 -15.24
C LYS A 135 -1.51 -5.83 -14.54
N TYR A 136 -1.55 -5.26 -13.33
CA TYR A 136 -2.84 -4.90 -12.76
C TYR A 136 -3.39 -3.69 -13.51
N GLU A 137 -3.91 -3.93 -14.70
CA GLU A 137 -4.93 -3.06 -15.25
C GLU A 137 -6.20 -3.36 -14.45
N ALA A 138 -6.64 -2.41 -13.66
CA ALA A 138 -7.96 -2.46 -13.04
C ALA A 138 -9.00 -2.52 -14.20
N LYS A 139 -9.26 -3.72 -14.70
CA LYS A 139 -10.41 -3.93 -15.55
C LYS A 139 -11.59 -3.78 -14.63
N ILE A 140 -12.23 -2.62 -14.69
CA ILE A 140 -13.57 -2.46 -14.15
C ILE A 140 -14.46 -3.28 -15.09
N ASP A 141 -14.63 -4.56 -14.78
CA ASP A 141 -15.63 -5.40 -15.44
C ASP A 141 -16.99 -4.90 -14.98
N LEU A 142 -17.55 -3.98 -15.76
CA LEU A 142 -18.98 -3.68 -15.61
C LEU A 142 -19.74 -4.98 -15.81
N PRO A 143 -20.71 -5.31 -14.94
CA PRO A 143 -21.53 -6.48 -15.12
C PRO A 143 -22.09 -6.53 -16.55
N SER A 144 -22.01 -7.69 -17.19
CA SER A 144 -22.52 -7.87 -18.54
C SER A 144 -23.99 -7.43 -18.59
N GLY A 145 -24.31 -6.49 -19.45
CA GLY A 145 -25.67 -5.92 -19.56
C GLY A 145 -25.86 -4.56 -18.88
N THR A 146 -24.85 -4.01 -18.16
CA THR A 146 -24.95 -2.63 -17.67
C THR A 146 -24.89 -1.68 -18.86
N LYS A 147 -26.03 -1.11 -19.21
CA LYS A 147 -26.10 -0.09 -20.24
C LYS A 147 -26.22 1.26 -19.56
N LEU A 148 -25.26 2.15 -19.84
CA LEU A 148 -25.33 3.53 -19.40
C LEU A 148 -25.90 4.38 -20.53
N GLU A 149 -26.88 5.23 -20.21
CA GLU A 149 -27.36 6.28 -21.08
C GLU A 149 -26.53 7.55 -20.84
N ARG A 150 -26.57 8.46 -21.79
CA ARG A 150 -25.84 9.72 -21.71
C ARG A 150 -26.74 10.89 -22.06
N ASP A 151 -26.67 11.92 -21.20
CA ASP A 151 -27.21 13.24 -21.48
C ASP A 151 -26.14 14.29 -21.19
N GLY A 152 -25.65 14.96 -22.23
CA GLY A 152 -24.56 15.91 -22.12
C GLY A 152 -23.30 15.30 -21.49
N TYR A 153 -22.97 15.75 -20.27
CA TYR A 153 -21.84 15.30 -19.45
C TYR A 153 -22.26 14.45 -18.27
N THR A 154 -23.46 13.90 -18.32
CA THR A 154 -24.01 12.97 -17.32
C THR A 154 -24.17 11.59 -17.93
N TRP A 155 -23.64 10.59 -17.24
CA TRP A 155 -23.88 9.18 -17.53
C TRP A 155 -24.80 8.60 -16.47
N PHE A 156 -25.80 7.84 -16.88
CA PHE A 156 -26.79 7.31 -15.94
C PHE A 156 -27.41 5.99 -16.40
N ASN A 157 -27.99 5.29 -15.47
CA ASN A 157 -28.92 4.21 -15.62
C ASN A 157 -30.00 4.29 -14.52
N ASP A 158 -30.77 3.23 -14.35
CA ASP A 158 -31.80 3.13 -13.31
C ASP A 158 -31.28 3.25 -11.87
N LYS A 159 -29.96 3.05 -11.63
CA LYS A 159 -29.34 3.01 -10.29
C LYS A 159 -28.30 4.08 -10.05
N VAL A 160 -27.58 4.45 -11.08
CA VAL A 160 -26.38 5.31 -10.96
C VAL A 160 -26.50 6.51 -11.89
N SER A 161 -26.05 7.66 -11.43
CA SER A 161 -25.85 8.86 -12.24
C SER A 161 -24.54 9.52 -11.84
N ALA A 162 -23.71 9.86 -12.83
CA ALA A 162 -22.42 10.54 -12.64
C ALA A 162 -22.32 11.71 -13.61
N THR A 163 -22.02 12.91 -13.10
CA THR A 163 -21.90 14.15 -13.88
C THR A 163 -20.51 14.74 -13.75
N VAL A 164 -19.90 15.08 -14.87
CA VAL A 164 -18.61 15.73 -14.96
C VAL A 164 -18.76 17.20 -15.36
N SER A 165 -18.03 18.09 -14.73
CA SER A 165 -17.99 19.51 -15.11
C SER A 165 -17.31 19.69 -16.46
N PRO A 166 -17.95 20.34 -17.44
CA PRO A 166 -17.32 20.64 -18.72
C PRO A 166 -16.22 21.71 -18.62
N GLU A 167 -16.17 22.45 -17.53
CA GLU A 167 -15.19 23.53 -17.31
C GLU A 167 -13.92 23.04 -16.62
N THR A 168 -14.11 22.29 -15.52
CA THR A 168 -13.00 21.84 -14.67
C THR A 168 -12.63 20.39 -14.91
N GLY A 169 -13.50 19.58 -15.50
CA GLY A 169 -13.31 18.14 -15.65
C GLY A 169 -13.51 17.34 -14.36
N ALA A 170 -13.90 18.01 -13.27
CA ALA A 170 -14.16 17.38 -11.99
C ALA A 170 -15.47 16.56 -12.04
N LEU A 171 -15.50 15.44 -11.31
CA LEU A 171 -16.75 14.74 -11.04
C LEU A 171 -17.52 15.54 -9.99
N ILE A 172 -18.65 16.15 -10.42
CA ILE A 172 -19.42 17.10 -9.59
C ILE A 172 -20.67 16.49 -8.95
N SER A 173 -21.11 15.34 -9.42
CA SER A 173 -22.22 14.59 -8.83
C SER A 173 -22.01 13.10 -9.08
N TYR A 174 -22.23 12.30 -8.06
CA TYR A 174 -22.34 10.85 -8.16
C TYR A 174 -23.52 10.38 -7.30
N LYS A 175 -24.59 9.92 -7.98
CA LYS A 175 -25.79 9.45 -7.29
C LYS A 175 -25.92 7.94 -7.42
N TYR A 176 -26.28 7.29 -6.33
CA TYR A 176 -26.69 5.90 -6.32
C TYR A 176 -28.14 5.80 -5.79
N ARG A 177 -29.04 5.22 -6.60
CA ARG A 177 -30.47 5.14 -6.30
C ARG A 177 -31.11 6.48 -5.94
N GLY A 178 -30.65 7.56 -6.59
CA GLY A 178 -31.14 8.91 -6.40
C GLY A 178 -30.50 9.69 -5.25
N GLU A 179 -29.70 9.04 -4.38
CA GLU A 179 -29.00 9.66 -3.28
C GLU A 179 -27.62 10.18 -3.73
N GLU A 180 -27.31 11.44 -3.44
CA GLU A 180 -26.01 12.05 -3.74
C GLU A 180 -24.92 11.56 -2.76
N TRP A 181 -23.82 11.07 -3.30
CA TRP A 181 -22.71 10.50 -2.53
C TRP A 181 -21.51 11.44 -2.44
N LEU A 182 -21.47 12.50 -3.23
CA LEU A 182 -20.40 13.49 -3.17
C LEU A 182 -20.85 14.68 -2.32
N SER A 183 -20.09 14.98 -1.29
CA SER A 183 -20.28 16.22 -0.52
C SER A 183 -19.69 17.45 -1.21
N GLN A 184 -18.76 17.24 -2.14
CA GLN A 184 -18.10 18.26 -2.96
C GLN A 184 -17.50 17.62 -4.22
N PRO A 185 -17.17 18.40 -5.27
CA PRO A 185 -16.51 17.89 -6.45
C PRO A 185 -15.22 17.15 -6.16
N VAL A 186 -14.94 16.11 -6.95
CA VAL A 186 -13.66 15.39 -6.89
C VAL A 186 -12.66 16.12 -7.78
N GLU A 187 -11.71 16.79 -7.16
CA GLU A 187 -10.69 17.61 -7.83
C GLU A 187 -9.29 17.09 -7.57
N LEU A 188 -8.36 17.37 -8.48
CA LEU A 188 -6.95 17.10 -8.28
C LEU A 188 -6.42 17.94 -7.12
N SER A 189 -5.68 17.33 -6.21
CA SER A 189 -4.94 18.05 -5.19
C SER A 189 -3.46 17.66 -5.28
N LEU A 190 -2.60 18.66 -5.42
CA LEU A 190 -1.14 18.51 -5.42
C LEU A 190 -0.51 19.03 -4.13
N TYR A 191 -1.34 19.29 -3.13
CA TYR A 191 -0.91 19.86 -1.87
C TYR A 191 -1.56 19.14 -0.69
N ARG A 192 -0.81 18.90 0.36
CA ARG A 192 -1.30 18.39 1.65
C ARG A 192 -1.04 19.41 2.76
N PRO A 193 -1.74 19.36 3.88
CA PRO A 193 -1.39 20.14 5.06
C PRO A 193 0.07 19.92 5.44
N LEU A 194 0.77 21.03 5.71
CA LEU A 194 2.20 20.99 6.03
C LEU A 194 2.42 20.47 7.44
N THR A 195 3.35 19.53 7.56
CA THR A 195 3.91 19.13 8.86
C THR A 195 4.84 20.23 9.38
N GLU A 196 5.22 20.15 10.65
CA GLU A 196 6.20 21.10 11.22
C GLU A 196 7.57 21.02 10.51
N ASN A 197 7.95 19.84 10.00
CA ASN A 197 9.17 19.68 9.21
C ASN A 197 9.06 20.35 7.83
N ASP A 198 7.89 20.27 7.20
CA ASP A 198 7.63 20.93 5.90
C ASP A 198 7.67 22.46 6.03
N LYS A 199 7.33 22.99 7.21
CA LYS A 199 7.35 24.45 7.49
C LYS A 199 8.75 24.99 7.76
N LYS A 200 9.69 24.11 8.13
CA LYS A 200 11.06 24.49 8.38
C LYS A 200 11.84 24.50 7.08
N ASP A 201 12.34 25.69 6.80
CA ASP A 201 13.33 25.91 5.75
C ASP A 201 12.89 25.71 4.29
N LYS A 202 13.90 25.71 3.48
CA LYS A 202 13.96 25.67 2.04
C LYS A 202 13.53 24.30 1.45
N HIS A 203 12.95 23.42 2.26
CA HIS A 203 12.59 22.06 1.88
C HIS A 203 11.08 21.89 1.70
N GLY A 204 10.72 21.07 0.74
CA GLY A 204 9.38 20.48 0.56
C GLY A 204 8.23 21.47 0.58
N GLY A 205 7.51 21.54 1.68
CA GLY A 205 6.23 22.22 1.77
C GLY A 205 6.26 23.73 1.50
N MET A 206 7.32 24.42 1.88
CA MET A 206 7.45 25.85 1.57
C MET A 206 7.73 26.10 0.08
N LEU A 207 8.45 25.18 -0.57
CA LEU A 207 8.66 25.23 -2.03
C LEU A 207 7.35 24.94 -2.77
N TRP A 208 6.55 23.99 -2.31
CA TRP A 208 5.23 23.70 -2.90
C TRP A 208 4.32 24.92 -2.84
N LYS A 209 4.27 25.59 -1.68
CA LYS A 209 3.49 26.82 -1.51
C LYS A 209 4.03 27.95 -2.37
N LYS A 210 5.35 28.13 -2.46
CA LYS A 210 5.98 29.12 -3.33
C LYS A 210 5.71 28.84 -4.81
N ALA A 211 5.61 27.58 -5.20
CA ALA A 211 5.22 27.15 -6.54
C ALA A 211 3.72 27.33 -6.82
N GLY A 212 2.91 27.63 -5.80
CA GLY A 212 1.46 27.82 -5.91
C GLY A 212 0.67 26.52 -5.99
N LEU A 213 1.23 25.38 -5.49
CA LEU A 213 0.56 24.09 -5.51
C LEU A 213 -0.55 23.97 -4.47
N ASP A 214 -0.60 24.88 -3.51
CA ASP A 214 -1.66 24.98 -2.50
C ASP A 214 -2.99 25.55 -3.05
N LYS A 215 -2.96 26.09 -4.26
CA LYS A 215 -4.11 26.71 -4.94
C LYS A 215 -4.03 26.43 -6.43
N ILE A 216 -4.14 25.15 -6.78
CA ILE A 216 -4.23 24.78 -8.19
C ILE A 216 -5.67 24.88 -8.69
N SER A 217 -5.81 25.07 -9.99
CA SER A 217 -7.07 24.95 -10.72
C SER A 217 -6.90 24.02 -11.93
N GLN A 218 -8.01 23.50 -12.42
CA GLN A 218 -8.04 22.65 -13.61
C GLN A 218 -8.85 23.35 -14.69
N LYS A 219 -8.38 23.24 -15.93
CA LYS A 219 -9.10 23.71 -17.11
C LYS A 219 -9.18 22.59 -18.12
N VAL A 220 -10.38 22.22 -18.54
CA VAL A 220 -10.60 21.19 -19.55
C VAL A 220 -10.00 21.60 -20.87
N THR A 221 -9.19 20.72 -21.45
CA THR A 221 -8.64 20.83 -22.80
C THR A 221 -9.37 19.90 -23.79
N SER A 222 -9.88 18.78 -23.30
CA SER A 222 -10.63 17.82 -24.12
C SER A 222 -11.55 16.96 -23.24
N ILE A 223 -12.74 16.66 -23.73
CA ILE A 223 -13.62 15.61 -23.17
C ILE A 223 -13.94 14.62 -24.27
N LYS A 224 -13.52 13.38 -24.10
CA LYS A 224 -13.75 12.28 -25.04
C LYS A 224 -14.70 11.28 -24.38
N PRO A 225 -15.98 11.26 -24.78
CA PRO A 225 -16.90 10.25 -24.27
C PRO A 225 -16.53 8.87 -24.81
N SER A 226 -16.65 7.86 -23.95
CA SER A 226 -16.54 6.45 -24.30
C SER A 226 -17.88 5.74 -24.10
N LYS A 227 -17.95 4.45 -24.43
CA LYS A 227 -19.18 3.67 -24.23
C LYS A 227 -19.64 3.63 -22.78
N ASN A 228 -18.71 3.64 -21.83
CA ASN A 228 -18.96 3.41 -20.41
C ASN A 228 -18.42 4.54 -19.52
N GLY A 229 -18.12 5.73 -20.06
CA GLY A 229 -17.61 6.83 -19.28
C GLY A 229 -17.00 7.96 -20.11
N PHE A 230 -16.11 8.72 -19.51
CA PHE A 230 -15.41 9.84 -20.12
C PHE A 230 -13.91 9.72 -19.92
N THR A 231 -13.15 10.19 -20.88
CA THR A 231 -11.76 10.61 -20.67
C THR A 231 -11.73 12.13 -20.73
N VAL A 232 -11.24 12.76 -19.68
CA VAL A 232 -11.17 14.21 -19.56
C VAL A 232 -9.69 14.61 -19.46
N ASP A 233 -9.21 15.33 -20.45
CA ASP A 233 -7.87 15.90 -20.44
C ASP A 233 -7.94 17.33 -19.90
N VAL A 234 -7.04 17.67 -18.99
CA VAL A 234 -7.00 19.00 -18.34
C VAL A 234 -5.60 19.59 -18.37
N SER A 235 -5.53 20.91 -18.45
CA SER A 235 -4.36 21.69 -18.07
C SER A 235 -4.48 22.02 -16.58
N VAL A 236 -3.41 21.84 -15.84
CA VAL A 236 -3.31 22.15 -14.42
C VAL A 236 -2.58 23.48 -14.25
N LEU A 237 -3.24 24.43 -13.62
CA LEU A 237 -2.73 25.77 -13.42
C LEU A 237 -2.38 25.99 -11.94
N ASN A 238 -1.33 26.73 -11.67
CA ASN A 238 -1.00 27.16 -10.31
C ASN A 238 -1.78 28.44 -9.91
N ALA A 239 -1.59 28.91 -8.68
CA ALA A 239 -2.23 30.11 -8.15
C ALA A 239 -1.95 31.40 -8.95
N LYS A 240 -1.07 31.37 -9.94
CA LYS A 240 -0.70 32.49 -10.81
C LYS A 240 -1.18 32.28 -12.24
N ASP A 241 -2.08 31.31 -12.45
CA ASP A 241 -2.59 30.91 -13.77
C ASP A 241 -1.52 30.42 -14.75
N ASN A 242 -0.36 30.02 -14.25
CA ASN A 242 0.65 29.37 -15.09
C ASN A 242 0.38 27.86 -15.16
N GLU A 243 0.43 27.32 -16.37
CA GLU A 243 0.36 25.88 -16.56
C GLU A 243 1.59 25.20 -15.93
N ILE A 244 1.34 24.24 -15.06
CA ILE A 244 2.37 23.46 -14.36
C ILE A 244 2.38 21.98 -14.76
N GLY A 245 1.40 21.59 -15.55
CA GLY A 245 1.28 20.23 -16.06
C GLY A 245 -0.05 19.94 -16.70
N THR A 246 -0.21 18.72 -17.16
CA THR A 246 -1.45 18.20 -17.74
C THR A 246 -1.88 16.95 -16.99
N GLY A 247 -3.16 16.66 -16.96
CA GLY A 247 -3.74 15.44 -16.38
C GLY A 247 -4.76 14.82 -17.31
N SER A 248 -4.97 13.51 -17.17
CA SER A 248 -6.03 12.79 -17.85
C SER A 248 -6.80 11.97 -16.82
N PHE A 249 -8.10 12.16 -16.74
CA PHE A 249 -9.00 11.46 -15.83
C PHE A 249 -9.94 10.56 -16.64
N VAL A 250 -10.13 9.34 -16.17
CA VAL A 250 -11.06 8.40 -16.75
C VAL A 250 -12.15 8.14 -15.71
N TYR A 251 -13.38 8.45 -16.08
CA TYR A 251 -14.57 8.26 -15.27
C TYR A 251 -15.47 7.19 -15.85
#